data_caa7e0532d455c58b7b866495dc2334c
#
_entry.id   caa7e0532d455c58b7b866495dc2334c
#
_cell.length_a   1.000
_cell.length_b   1.000
_cell.length_c   1.000
_cell.angle_alpha   90.00
_cell.angle_beta   90.00
_cell.angle_gamma   90.00
#
_symmetry.space_group_name_H-M   'P 1'
#
loop_
_entity.id
_entity.type
_entity.pdbx_description
1 polymer ?
#
loop_
_entity_poly.entity_id
_entity_poly.type
_entity_poly.pdbx_seq_one_letter_code
_entity_poly.pdbx_strand_id
1 'polypeptide(L)'
;KRDFPLIDKLISTEEVLWINPKYEKYEDAIQKISLTEADARDAEDRLRRFAPFLAKAFPETQASGGIIESPLFCIENMKGRLETMFARQFGGQLYLKADSHLAVSGSIKARGGIYEVLKHAEELAINNHMLKETDDYSVLATDAFRSFFSNYSISVGSTGNLGLSI
;
A
#
# COMPACT_ATOMS: atom_id res chain seq x y z
N LYS A 1 -30.03 14.99 0.49
CA LYS A 1 -29.92 15.20 -0.97
C LYS A 1 -29.73 16.68 -1.33
N ARG A 2 -30.48 17.62 -0.71
CA ARG A 2 -30.37 19.06 -0.99
C ARG A 2 -28.98 19.65 -0.69
N ASP A 3 -28.25 19.05 0.24
CA ASP A 3 -26.92 19.52 0.67
C ASP A 3 -25.78 19.02 -0.25
N PHE A 4 -26.08 18.13 -1.19
CA PHE A 4 -25.09 17.51 -2.07
C PHE A 4 -25.62 17.43 -3.52
N PRO A 5 -25.61 18.52 -4.28
CA PRO A 5 -26.22 18.58 -5.63
C PRO A 5 -25.58 17.61 -6.64
N LEU A 6 -24.32 17.18 -6.43
CA LEU A 6 -23.69 16.16 -7.27
C LEU A 6 -24.34 14.77 -7.15
N ILE A 7 -25.00 14.47 -6.03
CA ILE A 7 -25.63 13.15 -5.80
C ILE A 7 -26.74 12.92 -6.85
N ASP A 8 -27.54 13.92 -7.16
CA ASP A 8 -28.63 13.78 -8.11
C ASP A 8 -28.08 13.51 -9.54
N LYS A 9 -26.98 14.15 -9.91
CA LYS A 9 -26.29 13.88 -11.19
C LYS A 9 -25.71 12.46 -11.24
N LEU A 10 -25.08 12.00 -10.14
CA LEU A 10 -24.56 10.64 -10.04
C LEU A 10 -25.68 9.58 -10.12
N ILE A 11 -26.81 9.83 -9.48
CA ILE A 11 -27.98 8.95 -9.56
C ILE A 11 -28.52 8.88 -10.99
N SER A 12 -28.52 10.01 -11.71
CA SER A 12 -28.94 10.09 -13.12
C SER A 12 -27.91 9.56 -14.09
N THR A 13 -26.74 9.06 -13.59
CA THR A 13 -25.61 8.58 -14.42
C THR A 13 -25.09 9.63 -15.43
N GLU A 14 -25.23 10.91 -15.08
CA GLU A 14 -24.67 11.99 -15.88
C GLU A 14 -23.15 12.03 -15.75
N GLU A 15 -22.46 12.35 -16.85
CA GLU A 15 -21.02 12.62 -16.81
C GLU A 15 -20.77 13.91 -16.03
N VAL A 16 -19.92 13.83 -14.99
CA VAL A 16 -19.61 14.96 -14.13
C VAL A 16 -18.11 15.14 -13.96
N LEU A 17 -17.67 16.39 -14.05
CA LEU A 17 -16.36 16.83 -13.61
C LEU A 17 -16.52 17.58 -12.27
N TRP A 18 -15.96 17.03 -11.20
CA TRP A 18 -15.92 17.69 -9.91
C TRP A 18 -14.48 18.12 -9.59
N ILE A 19 -14.32 19.42 -9.40
CA ILE A 19 -13.04 20.00 -8.94
C ILE A 19 -13.18 20.28 -7.46
N ASN A 20 -12.25 19.78 -6.65
CA ASN A 20 -12.28 19.98 -5.19
C ASN A 20 -12.23 21.48 -4.85
N PRO A 21 -13.31 22.06 -4.28
CA PRO A 21 -13.33 23.47 -3.92
C PRO A 21 -12.39 23.81 -2.75
N LYS A 22 -11.92 22.78 -2.03
CA LYS A 22 -10.95 22.90 -0.94
C LYS A 22 -9.53 22.56 -1.37
N TYR A 23 -9.27 22.58 -2.70
CA TYR A 23 -7.90 22.39 -3.19
C TYR A 23 -7.00 23.51 -2.66
N GLU A 24 -5.87 23.14 -2.14
CA GLU A 24 -4.83 24.02 -1.66
C GLU A 24 -3.52 23.72 -2.38
N LYS A 25 -2.65 24.70 -2.46
CA LYS A 25 -1.29 24.48 -2.95
C LYS A 25 -0.53 23.58 -1.98
N TYR A 26 0.46 22.87 -2.49
CA TYR A 26 1.26 21.94 -1.69
C TYR A 26 1.85 22.59 -0.44
N GLU A 27 2.41 23.81 -0.59
CA GLU A 27 3.09 24.55 0.48
C GLU A 27 2.15 24.85 1.66
N ASP A 28 0.87 25.07 1.38
CA ASP A 28 -0.15 25.35 2.40
C ASP A 28 -0.75 24.04 2.97
N ALA A 29 -0.96 23.05 2.10
CA ALA A 29 -1.56 21.79 2.47
C ALA A 29 -0.63 20.95 3.36
N ILE A 30 0.68 20.93 3.07
CA ILE A 30 1.66 20.12 3.81
C ILE A 30 1.76 20.53 5.29
N GLN A 31 1.51 21.80 5.60
CA GLN A 31 1.52 22.31 6.97
C GLN A 31 0.36 21.80 7.83
N LYS A 32 -0.68 21.25 7.18
CA LYS A 32 -1.89 20.74 7.84
C LYS A 32 -1.90 19.23 7.99
N ILE A 33 -0.92 18.55 7.42
CA ILE A 33 -0.79 17.09 7.47
C ILE A 33 0.01 16.72 8.71
N SER A 34 -0.50 15.77 9.49
CA SER A 34 0.18 15.26 10.69
C SER A 34 1.29 14.25 10.37
N LEU A 35 1.24 13.62 9.19
CA LEU A 35 2.26 12.66 8.75
C LEU A 35 3.47 13.39 8.19
N THR A 36 4.65 12.92 8.52
CA THR A 36 5.95 13.48 8.15
C THR A 36 6.75 12.51 7.28
N GLU A 37 7.86 12.97 6.74
CA GLU A 37 8.83 12.09 6.07
C GLU A 37 9.40 11.02 7.03
N ALA A 38 9.52 11.35 8.31
CA ALA A 38 9.96 10.39 9.32
C ALA A 38 8.99 9.20 9.48
N ASP A 39 7.69 9.44 9.41
CA ASP A 39 6.67 8.39 9.46
C ASP A 39 6.78 7.46 8.23
N ALA A 40 7.05 8.03 7.06
CA ALA A 40 7.25 7.24 5.84
C ALA A 40 8.53 6.40 5.91
N ARG A 41 9.62 6.94 6.47
CA ARG A 41 10.88 6.19 6.68
C ARG A 41 10.72 5.08 7.70
N ASP A 42 10.04 5.32 8.82
CA ASP A 42 9.73 4.28 9.81
C ASP A 42 8.95 3.12 9.18
N ALA A 43 7.97 3.44 8.33
CA ALA A 43 7.22 2.41 7.61
C ALA A 43 8.09 1.62 6.62
N GLU A 44 9.00 2.28 5.90
CA GLU A 44 9.96 1.62 5.00
C GLU A 44 10.90 0.70 5.79
N ASP A 45 11.48 1.17 6.89
CA ASP A 45 12.39 0.41 7.74
C ASP A 45 11.69 -0.81 8.35
N ARG A 46 10.43 -0.67 8.77
CA ARG A 46 9.61 -1.79 9.24
C ARG A 46 9.41 -2.84 8.16
N LEU A 47 9.05 -2.45 6.95
CA LEU A 47 8.92 -3.40 5.84
C LEU A 47 10.24 -4.12 5.53
N ARG A 48 11.37 -3.45 5.65
CA ARG A 48 12.71 -4.05 5.51
C ARG A 48 13.00 -5.05 6.63
N ARG A 49 12.65 -4.75 7.89
CA ARG A 49 12.79 -5.70 9.01
C ARG A 49 11.96 -6.96 8.79
N PHE A 50 10.76 -6.82 8.21
CA PHE A 50 9.89 -7.97 7.91
C PHE A 50 10.29 -8.77 6.66
N ALA A 51 11.17 -8.27 5.82
CA ALA A 51 11.54 -8.94 4.58
C ALA A 51 12.01 -10.40 4.76
N PRO A 52 12.86 -10.75 5.77
CA PRO A 52 13.25 -12.14 6.02
C PRO A 52 12.08 -13.05 6.40
N PHE A 53 11.10 -12.53 7.15
CA PHE A 53 9.86 -13.25 7.47
C PHE A 53 9.01 -13.45 6.22
N LEU A 54 8.80 -12.39 5.44
CA LEU A 54 7.98 -12.45 4.22
C LEU A 54 8.55 -13.43 3.19
N ALA A 55 9.87 -13.49 3.03
CA ALA A 55 10.52 -14.45 2.15
C ALA A 55 10.29 -15.92 2.58
N LYS A 56 10.10 -16.18 3.87
CA LYS A 56 9.74 -17.50 4.40
C LYS A 56 8.26 -17.80 4.31
N ALA A 57 7.42 -16.84 4.66
CA ALA A 57 5.96 -17.03 4.72
C ALA A 57 5.33 -17.05 3.31
N PHE A 58 5.91 -16.30 2.37
CA PHE A 58 5.43 -16.15 1.00
C PHE A 58 6.56 -16.44 0.01
N PRO A 59 6.73 -17.71 -0.42
CA PRO A 59 7.85 -18.11 -1.28
C PRO A 59 7.97 -17.32 -2.58
N GLU A 60 6.88 -16.79 -3.11
CA GLU A 60 6.85 -15.93 -4.30
C GLU A 60 7.60 -14.60 -4.10
N THR A 61 7.88 -14.21 -2.86
CA THR A 61 8.65 -12.99 -2.54
C THR A 61 10.16 -13.25 -2.41
N GLN A 62 10.61 -14.51 -2.47
CA GLN A 62 12.03 -14.86 -2.30
C GLN A 62 12.92 -14.20 -3.33
N ALA A 63 12.49 -14.15 -4.59
CA ALA A 63 13.26 -13.51 -5.67
C ALA A 63 13.53 -12.02 -5.44
N SER A 64 12.65 -11.35 -4.68
CA SER A 64 12.79 -9.94 -4.27
C SER A 64 13.33 -9.79 -2.84
N GLY A 65 13.82 -10.87 -2.21
CA GLY A 65 14.31 -10.86 -0.85
C GLY A 65 13.24 -10.52 0.20
N GLY A 66 11.97 -10.86 -0.07
CA GLY A 66 10.84 -10.56 0.81
C GLY A 66 10.28 -9.15 0.65
N ILE A 67 10.79 -8.36 -0.28
CA ILE A 67 10.27 -7.02 -0.56
C ILE A 67 9.09 -7.11 -1.53
N ILE A 68 7.93 -6.66 -1.09
CA ILE A 68 6.72 -6.57 -1.92
C ILE A 68 6.71 -5.21 -2.60
N GLU A 69 7.22 -5.13 -3.83
CA GLU A 69 7.32 -3.91 -4.63
C GLU A 69 6.89 -4.18 -6.07
N SER A 70 6.08 -3.30 -6.64
CA SER A 70 5.66 -3.41 -8.03
C SER A 70 6.68 -2.82 -8.99
N PRO A 71 6.88 -3.41 -10.17
CA PRO A 71 7.81 -2.88 -11.16
C PRO A 71 7.30 -1.56 -11.75
N LEU A 72 8.23 -0.79 -12.27
CA LEU A 72 7.98 0.46 -12.96
C LEU A 72 8.37 0.30 -14.43
N PHE A 73 7.40 0.41 -15.33
CA PHE A 73 7.60 0.28 -16.77
C PHE A 73 7.48 1.63 -17.46
N CYS A 74 8.48 2.01 -18.26
CA CYS A 74 8.35 3.15 -19.16
C CYS A 74 7.42 2.76 -20.32
N ILE A 75 6.33 3.54 -20.54
CA ILE A 75 5.28 3.23 -21.51
C ILE A 75 5.19 4.29 -22.61
N GLU A 76 6.28 4.51 -23.34
CA GLU A 76 6.40 5.52 -24.41
C GLU A 76 5.37 5.35 -25.51
N ASN A 77 5.02 4.12 -25.90
CA ASN A 77 3.98 3.88 -26.90
C ASN A 77 2.62 4.43 -26.45
N MET A 78 2.27 4.25 -25.16
CA MET A 78 1.04 4.81 -24.60
C MET A 78 1.10 6.33 -24.56
N LYS A 79 2.24 6.90 -24.16
CA LYS A 79 2.46 8.34 -24.17
C LYS A 79 2.19 8.91 -25.55
N GLY A 80 2.81 8.35 -26.62
CA GLY A 80 2.59 8.80 -27.99
C GLY A 80 1.13 8.72 -28.45
N ARG A 81 0.40 7.68 -28.03
CA ARG A 81 -1.04 7.58 -28.31
C ARG A 81 -1.85 8.65 -27.59
N LEU A 82 -1.56 8.95 -26.34
CA LEU A 82 -2.22 9.99 -25.56
C LEU A 82 -1.92 11.38 -26.15
N GLU A 83 -0.68 11.65 -26.54
CA GLU A 83 -0.29 12.90 -27.20
C GLU A 83 -1.06 13.12 -28.49
N THR A 84 -1.24 12.07 -29.29
CA THR A 84 -2.04 12.10 -30.51
C THR A 84 -3.53 12.32 -30.20
N MET A 85 -4.07 11.59 -29.24
CA MET A 85 -5.51 11.67 -28.87
C MET A 85 -5.89 13.05 -28.35
N PHE A 86 -5.04 13.66 -27.54
CA PHE A 86 -5.30 14.97 -26.94
C PHE A 86 -4.69 16.14 -27.72
N ALA A 87 -4.07 15.88 -28.87
CA ALA A 87 -3.35 16.87 -29.68
C ALA A 87 -2.42 17.76 -28.83
N ARG A 88 -1.71 17.16 -27.88
CA ARG A 88 -0.86 17.86 -26.90
C ARG A 88 0.39 17.04 -26.58
N GLN A 89 1.54 17.71 -26.55
CA GLN A 89 2.78 17.11 -26.08
C GLN A 89 2.82 17.05 -24.54
N PHE A 90 3.21 15.90 -24.00
CA PHE A 90 3.46 15.72 -22.57
C PHE A 90 4.96 15.82 -22.30
N GLY A 91 5.37 16.76 -21.45
CA GLY A 91 6.76 16.82 -20.99
C GLY A 91 7.11 15.60 -20.12
N GLY A 92 8.39 15.22 -20.13
CA GLY A 92 8.89 14.10 -19.32
C GLY A 92 8.53 12.71 -19.87
N GLN A 93 8.69 11.71 -19.04
CA GLN A 93 8.44 10.29 -19.35
C GLN A 93 7.14 9.82 -18.68
N LEU A 94 6.46 8.87 -19.30
CA LEU A 94 5.27 8.24 -18.75
C LEU A 94 5.60 6.83 -18.27
N TYR A 95 5.33 6.57 -17.00
CA TYR A 95 5.59 5.27 -16.37
C TYR A 95 4.31 4.63 -15.86
N LEU A 96 4.23 3.31 -16.00
CA LEU A 96 3.22 2.47 -15.38
C LEU A 96 3.80 1.84 -14.12
N LYS A 97 3.24 2.15 -12.96
CA LYS A 97 3.45 1.43 -11.71
C LYS A 97 2.57 0.17 -11.75
N ALA A 98 3.16 -0.99 -12.04
CA ALA A 98 2.41 -2.20 -12.36
C ALA A 98 2.01 -2.97 -11.08
N ASP A 99 1.07 -2.44 -10.31
CA ASP A 99 0.59 -3.03 -9.06
C ASP A 99 -0.08 -4.41 -9.26
N SER A 100 -0.53 -4.72 -10.47
CA SER A 100 -1.01 -6.06 -10.85
C SER A 100 0.07 -7.15 -10.78
N HIS A 101 1.36 -6.77 -10.71
CA HIS A 101 2.50 -7.68 -10.56
C HIS A 101 2.96 -7.86 -9.11
N LEU A 102 2.28 -7.23 -8.16
CA LEU A 102 2.59 -7.42 -6.74
C LEU A 102 2.33 -8.87 -6.33
N ALA A 103 3.28 -9.42 -5.58
CA ALA A 103 3.12 -10.72 -4.92
C ALA A 103 1.91 -10.74 -3.97
N VAL A 104 1.48 -11.91 -3.60
CA VAL A 104 0.38 -12.21 -2.67
C VAL A 104 -1.01 -11.97 -3.27
N SER A 105 -1.36 -10.76 -3.71
CA SER A 105 -2.74 -10.48 -4.17
C SER A 105 -2.81 -9.81 -5.55
N GLY A 106 -1.68 -9.54 -6.20
CA GLY A 106 -1.66 -8.81 -7.49
C GLY A 106 -2.32 -7.43 -7.41
N SER A 107 -2.21 -6.77 -6.25
CA SER A 107 -2.88 -5.51 -5.96
C SER A 107 -2.09 -4.68 -4.96
N ILE A 108 -2.24 -3.35 -5.00
CA ILE A 108 -1.66 -2.44 -4.00
C ILE A 108 -2.07 -2.80 -2.56
N LYS A 109 -3.12 -3.55 -2.37
CA LYS A 109 -3.57 -4.02 -1.06
C LYS A 109 -2.55 -4.94 -0.38
N ALA A 110 -1.69 -5.62 -1.16
CA ALA A 110 -0.56 -6.39 -0.65
C ALA A 110 0.53 -5.55 0.04
N ARG A 111 0.47 -4.23 -0.05
CA ARG A 111 1.38 -3.31 0.68
C ARG A 111 0.69 -2.53 1.79
N GLY A 112 -0.60 -2.20 1.63
CA GLY A 112 -1.35 -1.43 2.61
C GLY A 112 -1.94 -2.30 3.72
N GLY A 113 -2.80 -3.25 3.36
CA GLY A 113 -3.49 -4.11 4.34
C GLY A 113 -2.53 -4.91 5.21
N ILE A 114 -1.60 -5.63 4.57
CA ILE A 114 -0.59 -6.41 5.29
C ILE A 114 0.30 -5.55 6.21
N TYR A 115 0.61 -4.31 5.83
CA TYR A 115 1.44 -3.42 6.64
C TYR A 115 0.86 -3.20 8.05
N GLU A 116 -0.44 -2.93 8.16
CA GLU A 116 -1.09 -2.75 9.45
C GLU A 116 -1.03 -4.01 10.32
N VAL A 117 -1.18 -5.18 9.69
CA VAL A 117 -1.03 -6.47 10.40
C VAL A 117 0.39 -6.66 10.90
N LEU A 118 1.40 -6.41 10.05
CA LEU A 118 2.81 -6.54 10.41
C LEU A 118 3.19 -5.56 11.52
N LYS A 119 2.77 -4.31 11.43
CA LYS A 119 2.99 -3.29 12.46
C LYS A 119 2.40 -3.72 13.80
N HIS A 120 1.15 -4.16 13.80
CA HIS A 120 0.49 -4.61 15.03
C HIS A 120 1.16 -5.87 15.61
N ALA A 121 1.56 -6.81 14.76
CA ALA A 121 2.30 -8.00 15.20
C ALA A 121 3.66 -7.64 15.80
N GLU A 122 4.40 -6.70 15.20
CA GLU A 122 5.66 -6.18 15.76
C GLU A 122 5.44 -5.57 17.15
N GLU A 123 4.47 -4.66 17.28
CA GLU A 123 4.13 -4.01 18.54
C GLU A 123 3.76 -5.03 19.62
N LEU A 124 2.93 -6.02 19.30
CA LEU A 124 2.57 -7.09 20.24
C LEU A 124 3.79 -7.89 20.69
N ALA A 125 4.65 -8.30 19.75
CA ALA A 125 5.81 -9.11 20.06
C ALA A 125 6.85 -8.33 20.88
N ILE A 126 7.09 -7.07 20.59
CA ILE A 126 8.02 -6.20 21.33
C ILE A 126 7.49 -5.93 22.74
N ASN A 127 6.21 -5.58 22.88
CA ASN A 127 5.59 -5.31 24.18
C ASN A 127 5.57 -6.54 25.09
N ASN A 128 5.57 -7.75 24.52
CA ASN A 128 5.70 -9.00 25.28
C ASN A 128 7.15 -9.50 25.39
N HIS A 129 8.14 -8.68 25.05
CA HIS A 129 9.57 -8.98 25.15
C HIS A 129 10.03 -10.22 24.36
N MET A 130 9.29 -10.59 23.31
CA MET A 130 9.59 -11.72 22.43
C MET A 130 10.43 -11.31 21.22
N LEU A 131 10.43 -10.03 20.86
CA LEU A 131 11.11 -9.48 19.69
C LEU A 131 11.75 -8.15 20.02
N LYS A 132 12.86 -7.85 19.35
CA LYS A 132 13.47 -6.51 19.30
C LYS A 132 13.58 -6.07 17.85
N GLU A 133 13.56 -4.78 17.59
CA GLU A 133 13.72 -4.24 16.21
C GLU A 133 15.04 -4.65 15.54
N THR A 134 16.04 -5.01 16.35
CA THR A 134 17.36 -5.45 15.89
C THR A 134 17.46 -6.94 15.58
N ASP A 135 16.43 -7.72 15.86
CA ASP A 135 16.43 -9.17 15.66
C ASP A 135 16.22 -9.52 14.16
N ASP A 136 16.61 -10.72 13.76
CA ASP A 136 16.23 -11.30 12.47
C ASP A 136 14.75 -11.72 12.52
N TYR A 137 13.89 -10.97 11.83
CA TYR A 137 12.44 -11.21 11.83
C TYR A 137 12.03 -12.55 11.20
N SER A 138 12.96 -13.31 10.60
CA SER A 138 12.66 -14.67 10.17
C SER A 138 12.23 -15.58 11.33
N VAL A 139 12.51 -15.21 12.57
CA VAL A 139 12.06 -15.92 13.80
C VAL A 139 10.53 -15.88 13.95
N LEU A 140 9.85 -14.90 13.39
CA LEU A 140 8.39 -14.83 13.40
C LEU A 140 7.70 -16.03 12.73
N ALA A 141 8.43 -16.76 11.87
CA ALA A 141 7.94 -17.99 11.24
C ALA A 141 8.10 -19.23 12.11
N THR A 142 8.59 -19.12 13.35
CA THR A 142 8.77 -20.25 14.27
C THR A 142 7.49 -20.65 14.99
N ASP A 143 7.46 -21.87 15.52
CA ASP A 143 6.30 -22.39 16.27
C ASP A 143 6.06 -21.60 17.56
N ALA A 144 7.10 -21.03 18.17
CA ALA A 144 6.97 -20.18 19.36
C ALA A 144 6.11 -18.93 19.04
N PHE A 145 6.39 -18.26 17.92
CA PHE A 145 5.59 -17.11 17.47
C PHE A 145 4.21 -17.50 16.98
N ARG A 146 4.06 -18.65 16.30
CA ARG A 146 2.73 -19.18 15.94
C ARG A 146 1.85 -19.42 17.16
N SER A 147 2.42 -20.03 18.21
CA SER A 147 1.72 -20.24 19.48
C SER A 147 1.36 -18.91 20.15
N PHE A 148 2.26 -17.94 20.16
CA PHE A 148 2.00 -16.62 20.69
C PHE A 148 0.84 -15.92 19.95
N PHE A 149 0.93 -15.81 18.63
CA PHE A 149 -0.08 -15.14 17.82
C PHE A 149 -1.41 -15.88 17.74
N SER A 150 -1.48 -17.18 18.07
CA SER A 150 -2.74 -17.93 18.14
C SER A 150 -3.72 -17.40 19.20
N ASN A 151 -3.24 -16.57 20.12
CA ASN A 151 -4.08 -15.90 21.12
C ASN A 151 -4.76 -14.63 20.58
N TYR A 152 -4.47 -14.24 19.36
CA TYR A 152 -5.00 -13.02 18.73
C TYR A 152 -5.74 -13.39 17.45
N SER A 153 -6.69 -12.57 17.08
CA SER A 153 -7.44 -12.72 15.82
C SER A 153 -7.57 -11.39 15.12
N ILE A 154 -7.53 -11.41 13.78
CA ILE A 154 -7.74 -10.25 12.93
C ILE A 154 -9.06 -10.46 12.19
N SER A 155 -9.90 -9.43 12.20
CA SER A 155 -11.13 -9.42 11.42
C SER A 155 -11.06 -8.35 10.34
N VAL A 156 -11.39 -8.73 9.12
CA VAL A 156 -11.45 -7.81 7.98
C VAL A 156 -12.80 -7.91 7.28
N GLY A 157 -13.44 -6.77 7.05
CA GLY A 157 -14.74 -6.68 6.39
C GLY A 157 -14.60 -6.68 4.86
N SER A 158 -13.80 -7.58 4.30
CA SER A 158 -13.54 -7.66 2.85
C SER A 158 -13.35 -9.09 2.39
N THR A 159 -13.97 -9.45 1.27
CA THR A 159 -13.75 -10.71 0.55
C THR A 159 -12.92 -10.54 -0.73
N GLY A 160 -12.47 -9.32 -1.01
CA GLY A 160 -11.63 -8.99 -2.17
C GLY A 160 -10.14 -8.97 -1.83
N ASN A 161 -9.37 -8.26 -2.67
CA ASN A 161 -7.91 -8.18 -2.55
C ASN A 161 -7.41 -7.69 -1.18
N LEU A 162 -8.19 -6.89 -0.46
CA LEU A 162 -7.84 -6.50 0.90
C LEU A 162 -7.89 -7.70 1.84
N GLY A 163 -8.95 -8.51 1.79
CA GLY A 163 -9.05 -9.72 2.60
C GLY A 163 -8.01 -10.77 2.26
N LEU A 164 -7.58 -10.84 0.98
CA LEU A 164 -6.52 -11.76 0.55
C LEU A 164 -5.12 -11.30 1.01
N SER A 165 -4.93 -10.02 1.30
CA SER A 165 -3.64 -9.44 1.68
C SER A 165 -3.46 -9.27 3.19
N ILE A 166 -4.43 -9.71 3.98
CA ILE A 166 -4.43 -9.74 5.45
C ILE A 166 -4.40 -11.17 5.95
#